data_a285245c7c0986709d6d5cfe63854ecd
#
_entry.id   a285245c7c0986709d6d5cfe63854ecd
#
_cell.length_a   1.000
_cell.length_b   1.000
_cell.length_c   1.000
_cell.angle_alpha   90.00
_cell.angle_beta   90.00
_cell.angle_gamma   90.00
#
_symmetry.space_group_name_H-M   'P 1'
#
loop_
_entity.id
_entity.type
_entity.pdbx_description
1 polymer ?
#
loop_
_entity_poly.entity_id
_entity_poly.type
_entity_poly.pdbx_seq_one_letter_code
_entity_poly.pdbx_strand_id
1 'polypeptide(L)'
;VVTMDVLELPDQVYQRQDSRWCKPCPTCGIEQDYLRRNYAILSFLCGKECKACSNKKTENCHRGMFNAIRVSWFKKCKIGAETRGIEWNLNIEDVWQLYVQQGGVCYLSGIPIAWASVGQIHTASLDRIDSSKGYIIGNVQLLHKDVNMIKQAFSQEHFVAICFAIADKQSEVVT
;
A
#
# COMPACT_ATOMS: atom_id res chain seq x y z
N VAL A 1 24.50 33.57 6.14
CA VAL A 1 23.25 34.35 5.92
C VAL A 1 23.26 34.70 4.43
N VAL A 2 22.54 33.91 3.59
CA VAL A 2 22.36 34.23 2.17
C VAL A 2 21.28 35.31 2.12
N THR A 3 21.67 36.52 1.77
CA THR A 3 20.74 37.63 1.55
C THR A 3 19.85 37.27 0.35
N MET A 4 18.54 37.30 0.57
CA MET A 4 17.49 36.87 -0.38
C MET A 4 17.36 37.76 -1.64
N ASP A 5 18.26 38.72 -1.83
CA ASP A 5 18.12 39.78 -2.88
C ASP A 5 18.80 39.47 -4.20
N VAL A 6 19.44 38.31 -4.38
CA VAL A 6 20.26 38.00 -5.56
C VAL A 6 19.87 36.67 -6.24
N LEU A 7 18.62 36.25 -6.15
CA LEU A 7 18.18 35.14 -6.99
C LEU A 7 17.93 35.65 -8.42
N GLU A 8 18.75 35.21 -9.35
CA GLU A 8 18.51 35.44 -10.78
C GLU A 8 17.13 34.89 -11.16
N LEU A 9 16.45 35.62 -12.03
CA LEU A 9 15.11 35.25 -12.50
C LEU A 9 15.25 34.15 -13.57
N PRO A 10 14.80 32.90 -13.33
CA PRO A 10 14.80 31.90 -14.39
C PRO A 10 13.88 32.32 -15.54
N ASP A 11 14.24 32.03 -16.77
CA ASP A 11 13.50 32.40 -18.00
C ASP A 11 12.03 31.93 -17.99
N GLN A 12 11.73 30.84 -17.23
CA GLN A 12 10.40 30.28 -17.10
C GLN A 12 9.57 30.92 -15.97
N VAL A 13 10.14 31.88 -15.22
CA VAL A 13 9.44 32.62 -14.18
C VAL A 13 9.26 34.04 -14.63
N TYR A 14 8.06 34.48 -14.85
CA TYR A 14 7.72 35.81 -15.40
C TYR A 14 6.58 36.45 -14.62
N GLN A 15 6.42 37.77 -14.83
CA GLN A 15 5.32 38.54 -14.25
C GLN A 15 4.26 38.82 -15.30
N ARG A 16 3.01 38.56 -15.00
CA ARG A 16 1.86 38.90 -15.84
C ARG A 16 1.48 40.36 -15.71
N GLN A 17 0.63 40.84 -16.63
CA GLN A 17 0.07 42.20 -16.59
C GLN A 17 -0.73 42.53 -15.31
N ASP A 18 -1.29 41.53 -14.66
CA ASP A 18 -1.98 41.65 -13.37
C ASP A 18 -1.04 41.68 -12.15
N SER A 19 0.25 41.85 -12.40
CA SER A 19 1.34 41.91 -11.41
C SER A 19 1.60 40.59 -10.67
N ARG A 20 1.00 39.48 -11.07
CA ARG A 20 1.27 38.16 -10.48
C ARG A 20 2.50 37.53 -11.11
N TRP A 21 3.27 36.85 -10.31
CA TRP A 21 4.40 36.05 -10.75
C TRP A 21 3.95 34.66 -11.10
N CYS A 22 4.39 34.14 -12.24
CA CYS A 22 3.96 32.86 -12.79
C CYS A 22 5.15 31.97 -13.08
N LYS A 23 4.92 30.68 -12.97
CA LYS A 23 5.79 29.63 -13.49
C LYS A 23 4.96 28.46 -14.03
N PRO A 24 5.42 27.71 -15.05
CA PRO A 24 4.77 26.50 -15.48
C PRO A 24 4.96 25.37 -14.45
N CYS A 25 3.97 24.50 -14.33
CA CYS A 25 4.13 23.25 -13.61
C CYS A 25 5.07 22.31 -14.37
N PRO A 26 6.08 21.72 -13.73
CA PRO A 26 7.03 20.84 -14.43
C PRO A 26 6.39 19.55 -14.97
N THR A 27 5.20 19.18 -14.47
CA THR A 27 4.53 17.94 -14.86
C THR A 27 3.47 18.14 -15.94
N CYS A 28 2.67 19.23 -15.90
CA CYS A 28 1.54 19.41 -16.81
C CYS A 28 1.57 20.74 -17.58
N GLY A 29 2.58 21.61 -17.35
CA GLY A 29 2.72 22.90 -18.01
C GLY A 29 1.73 23.98 -17.54
N ILE A 30 0.72 23.66 -16.73
CA ILE A 30 -0.26 24.65 -16.25
C ILE A 30 0.46 25.73 -15.43
N GLU A 31 0.16 26.98 -15.72
CA GLU A 31 0.72 28.12 -15.02
C GLU A 31 0.23 28.17 -13.56
N GLN A 32 1.16 28.49 -12.68
CA GLN A 32 0.92 28.67 -11.25
C GLN A 32 1.20 30.12 -10.86
N ASP A 33 0.27 30.75 -10.18
CA ASP A 33 0.33 32.13 -9.78
C ASP A 33 0.93 32.31 -8.38
N TYR A 34 1.77 33.33 -8.22
CA TYR A 34 2.38 33.71 -6.95
C TYR A 34 2.29 35.22 -6.73
N LEU A 35 1.96 35.63 -5.51
CA LEU A 35 1.91 37.04 -5.13
C LEU A 35 3.30 37.68 -5.00
N ARG A 36 4.33 36.90 -4.75
CA ARG A 36 5.70 37.39 -4.53
C ARG A 36 6.69 36.67 -5.45
N ARG A 37 7.60 37.46 -6.07
CA ARG A 37 8.65 36.98 -6.97
C ARG A 37 9.46 35.82 -6.37
N ASN A 38 9.95 35.98 -5.16
CA ASN A 38 10.82 35.00 -4.51
C ASN A 38 10.14 33.64 -4.33
N TYR A 39 8.83 33.61 -4.06
CA TYR A 39 8.07 32.35 -3.96
C TYR A 39 7.94 31.64 -5.30
N ALA A 40 7.78 32.36 -6.41
CA ALA A 40 7.74 31.78 -7.74
C ALA A 40 9.11 31.17 -8.09
N ILE A 41 10.19 31.89 -7.86
CA ILE A 41 11.56 31.42 -8.11
C ILE A 41 11.90 30.20 -7.26
N LEU A 42 11.69 30.25 -5.95
CA LEU A 42 11.95 29.12 -5.06
C LEU A 42 11.09 27.90 -5.43
N SER A 43 9.82 28.12 -5.78
CA SER A 43 8.96 27.05 -6.24
C SER A 43 9.42 26.43 -7.56
N PHE A 44 9.99 27.21 -8.46
CA PHE A 44 10.59 26.74 -9.71
C PHE A 44 11.87 25.93 -9.43
N LEU A 45 12.81 26.49 -8.67
CA LEU A 45 14.07 25.84 -8.32
C LEU A 45 13.88 24.52 -7.54
N CYS A 46 12.85 24.46 -6.69
CA CYS A 46 12.49 23.24 -5.97
C CYS A 46 11.67 22.24 -6.81
N GLY A 47 11.41 22.53 -8.10
CA GLY A 47 10.62 21.66 -8.95
C GLY A 47 9.18 21.43 -8.47
N LYS A 48 8.58 22.38 -7.71
CA LYS A 48 7.23 22.22 -7.17
C LYS A 48 6.19 22.14 -8.27
N GLU A 49 5.39 21.09 -8.20
CA GLU A 49 4.24 20.87 -9.07
C GLU A 49 3.03 21.72 -8.68
N CYS A 50 2.08 21.91 -9.59
CA CYS A 50 0.80 22.54 -9.28
C CYS A 50 -0.01 21.66 -8.30
N LYS A 51 -0.98 22.28 -7.61
CA LYS A 51 -1.82 21.60 -6.63
C LYS A 51 -2.55 20.38 -7.22
N ALA A 52 -2.97 20.44 -8.50
CA ALA A 52 -3.62 19.32 -9.18
C ALA A 52 -2.66 18.14 -9.40
N CYS A 53 -1.42 18.37 -9.86
CA CYS A 53 -0.42 17.31 -10.02
C CYS A 53 0.05 16.77 -8.68
N SER A 54 0.31 17.64 -7.71
CA SER A 54 0.64 17.25 -6.34
C SER A 54 -0.50 16.45 -5.69
N ASN A 55 -1.75 16.85 -5.88
CA ASN A 55 -2.91 16.09 -5.39
C ASN A 55 -3.05 14.75 -6.10
N LYS A 56 -2.83 14.67 -7.44
CA LYS A 56 -2.79 13.38 -8.15
C LYS A 56 -1.69 12.45 -7.63
N LYS A 57 -0.50 12.97 -7.37
CA LYS A 57 0.55 12.21 -6.68
C LYS A 57 0.15 11.83 -5.26
N THR A 58 -0.48 12.74 -4.53
CA THR A 58 -0.99 12.53 -3.18
C THR A 58 -2.19 11.60 -3.19
N GLU A 59 -3.09 11.68 -4.16
CA GLU A 59 -4.18 10.71 -4.36
C GLU A 59 -3.65 9.34 -4.72
N ASN A 60 -2.61 9.23 -5.54
CA ASN A 60 -1.92 7.98 -5.80
C ASN A 60 -1.07 7.51 -4.61
N CYS A 61 -0.58 8.42 -3.76
CA CYS A 61 0.21 8.12 -2.56
C CYS A 61 -0.66 7.96 -1.29
N HIS A 62 -1.77 8.68 -1.14
CA HIS A 62 -2.71 8.54 -0.01
C HIS A 62 -3.81 7.52 -0.25
N ARG A 63 -4.15 7.22 -1.47
CA ARG A 63 -4.87 5.99 -1.79
C ARG A 63 -3.97 4.78 -1.82
N GLY A 64 -2.62 4.92 -1.78
CA GLY A 64 -1.64 3.84 -1.65
C GLY A 64 -2.21 2.47 -1.97
N MET A 65 -2.89 2.34 -3.14
CA MET A 65 -3.54 1.12 -3.55
C MET A 65 -2.74 0.55 -4.72
N PHE A 66 -2.37 -0.69 -4.62
CA PHE A 66 -1.97 -1.50 -5.76
C PHE A 66 -3.14 -2.45 -6.05
N ASN A 67 -3.87 -2.20 -7.13
CA ASN A 67 -5.18 -2.80 -7.37
C ASN A 67 -6.10 -2.64 -6.12
N ALA A 68 -6.49 -3.74 -5.48
CA ALA A 68 -7.29 -3.68 -4.26
C ALA A 68 -6.45 -3.60 -2.97
N ILE A 69 -5.12 -3.84 -3.04
CA ILE A 69 -4.25 -3.91 -1.85
C ILE A 69 -3.83 -2.52 -1.40
N ARG A 70 -4.05 -2.19 -0.14
CA ARG A 70 -3.49 -0.96 0.45
C ARG A 70 -1.99 -1.09 0.65
N VAL A 71 -1.21 -0.19 0.07
CA VAL A 71 0.26 -0.14 0.24
C VAL A 71 0.65 -0.01 1.71
N SER A 72 -0.15 0.71 2.52
CA SER A 72 0.07 0.81 3.96
C SER A 72 -0.08 -0.52 4.69
N TRP A 73 -1.02 -1.38 4.27
CA TRP A 73 -1.17 -2.73 4.81
C TRP A 73 0.05 -3.60 4.45
N PHE A 74 0.46 -3.58 3.17
CA PHE A 74 1.64 -4.31 2.73
C PHE A 74 2.91 -3.90 3.49
N LYS A 75 3.14 -2.57 3.62
CA LYS A 75 4.25 -2.03 4.41
C LYS A 75 4.18 -2.47 5.88
N LYS A 76 2.99 -2.48 6.49
CA LYS A 76 2.80 -2.94 7.87
C LYS A 76 3.16 -4.42 8.02
N CYS A 77 2.77 -5.28 7.07
CA CYS A 77 3.16 -6.69 7.06
C CYS A 77 4.68 -6.86 6.98
N LYS A 78 5.34 -6.13 6.07
CA LYS A 78 6.79 -6.14 5.91
C LYS A 78 7.51 -5.69 7.19
N ILE A 79 7.16 -4.53 7.74
CA ILE A 79 7.73 -4.02 9.00
C ILE A 79 7.52 -5.03 10.13
N GLY A 80 6.34 -5.63 10.23
CA GLY A 80 6.06 -6.65 11.25
C GLY A 80 6.89 -7.92 11.08
N ALA A 81 7.26 -8.31 9.87
CA ALA A 81 8.19 -9.41 9.62
C ALA A 81 9.61 -9.04 10.02
N GLU A 82 10.10 -7.89 9.55
CA GLU A 82 11.44 -7.36 9.85
C GLU A 82 11.66 -7.19 11.36
N THR A 83 10.68 -6.65 12.09
CA THR A 83 10.74 -6.48 13.56
C THR A 83 10.90 -7.82 14.30
N ARG A 84 10.37 -8.90 13.73
CA ARG A 84 10.49 -10.26 14.30
C ARG A 84 11.71 -11.04 13.78
N GLY A 85 12.58 -10.40 12.97
CA GLY A 85 13.72 -11.04 12.34
C GLY A 85 13.35 -12.10 11.28
N ILE A 86 12.13 -11.98 10.70
CA ILE A 86 11.64 -12.91 9.68
C ILE A 86 12.01 -12.36 8.30
N GLU A 87 12.62 -13.19 7.47
CA GLU A 87 12.98 -12.84 6.09
C GLU A 87 11.74 -12.37 5.32
N TRP A 88 11.91 -11.29 4.55
CA TRP A 88 10.88 -10.76 3.66
C TRP A 88 11.43 -10.56 2.25
N ASN A 89 11.00 -11.37 1.32
CA ASN A 89 11.38 -11.30 -0.09
C ASN A 89 10.13 -11.34 -0.99
N LEU A 90 9.21 -10.41 -0.75
CA LEU A 90 7.99 -10.23 -1.55
C LEU A 90 7.86 -8.77 -1.97
N ASN A 91 7.34 -8.54 -3.16
CA ASN A 91 6.79 -7.27 -3.58
C ASN A 91 5.25 -7.30 -3.54
N ILE A 92 4.60 -6.16 -3.76
CA ILE A 92 3.14 -6.06 -3.66
C ILE A 92 2.44 -6.77 -4.83
N GLU A 93 3.13 -6.85 -5.96
CA GLU A 93 2.70 -7.55 -7.16
C GLU A 93 2.58 -9.05 -6.91
N ASP A 94 3.53 -9.64 -6.17
CA ASP A 94 3.51 -11.06 -5.80
C ASP A 94 2.26 -11.40 -4.98
N VAL A 95 1.93 -10.53 -4.02
CA VAL A 95 0.72 -10.69 -3.18
C VAL A 95 -0.55 -10.55 -4.01
N TRP A 96 -0.57 -9.65 -4.99
CA TRP A 96 -1.71 -9.50 -5.90
C TRP A 96 -1.87 -10.73 -6.80
N GLN A 97 -0.79 -11.24 -7.37
CA GLN A 97 -0.82 -12.46 -8.18
C GLN A 97 -1.34 -13.65 -7.38
N LEU A 98 -0.88 -13.78 -6.13
CA LEU A 98 -1.37 -14.81 -5.21
C LEU A 98 -2.88 -14.70 -4.97
N TYR A 99 -3.40 -13.48 -4.77
CA TYR A 99 -4.84 -13.22 -4.63
C TYR A 99 -5.64 -13.64 -5.86
N VAL A 100 -5.13 -13.32 -7.05
CA VAL A 100 -5.76 -13.70 -8.32
C VAL A 100 -5.73 -15.21 -8.51
N GLN A 101 -4.61 -15.86 -8.24
CA GLN A 101 -4.44 -17.32 -8.35
C GLN A 101 -5.37 -18.08 -7.40
N GLN A 102 -5.61 -17.54 -6.19
CA GLN A 102 -6.54 -18.11 -5.22
C GLN A 102 -8.01 -17.80 -5.51
N GLY A 103 -8.32 -17.01 -6.57
CA GLY A 103 -9.69 -16.63 -6.91
C GLY A 103 -10.37 -15.73 -5.87
N GLY A 104 -9.59 -14.98 -5.08
CA GLY A 104 -10.12 -14.07 -4.06
C GLY A 104 -10.69 -14.76 -2.82
N VAL A 105 -10.31 -16.01 -2.58
CA VAL A 105 -10.77 -16.81 -1.42
C VAL A 105 -9.61 -17.22 -0.51
N CYS A 106 -9.94 -17.53 0.72
CA CYS A 106 -9.00 -18.12 1.69
C CYS A 106 -8.53 -19.48 1.21
N TYR A 107 -7.22 -19.68 1.15
CA TYR A 107 -6.63 -20.92 0.63
C TYR A 107 -7.09 -22.17 1.39
N LEU A 108 -7.27 -22.09 2.72
CA LEU A 108 -7.60 -23.24 3.55
C LEU A 108 -9.11 -23.48 3.69
N SER A 109 -9.92 -22.42 3.71
CA SER A 109 -11.36 -22.55 4.02
C SER A 109 -12.29 -22.26 2.84
N GLY A 110 -11.78 -21.72 1.75
CA GLY A 110 -12.61 -21.28 0.63
C GLY A 110 -13.47 -20.04 0.91
N ILE A 111 -13.46 -19.50 2.13
CA ILE A 111 -14.23 -18.30 2.49
C ILE A 111 -13.70 -17.10 1.69
N PRO A 112 -14.58 -16.28 1.07
CA PRO A 112 -14.17 -15.08 0.38
C PRO A 112 -13.36 -14.15 1.27
N ILE A 113 -12.25 -13.63 0.75
CA ILE A 113 -11.40 -12.64 1.41
C ILE A 113 -11.56 -11.28 0.73
N ALA A 114 -11.61 -10.23 1.55
CA ALA A 114 -11.82 -8.86 1.08
C ALA A 114 -10.63 -7.96 1.47
N TRP A 115 -10.25 -7.09 0.54
CA TRP A 115 -9.39 -5.95 0.81
C TRP A 115 -10.26 -4.78 1.29
N ALA A 116 -9.81 -4.02 2.29
CA ALA A 116 -10.57 -2.90 2.82
C ALA A 116 -10.85 -1.85 1.74
N SER A 117 -12.08 -1.77 1.28
CA SER A 117 -12.64 -0.64 0.54
C SER A 117 -13.55 0.17 1.47
N VAL A 118 -14.02 1.35 0.98
CA VAL A 118 -14.93 2.18 1.77
C VAL A 118 -16.18 1.36 2.15
N GLY A 119 -16.40 1.18 3.46
CA GLY A 119 -17.55 0.44 3.99
C GLY A 119 -17.39 -1.08 4.05
N GLN A 120 -16.25 -1.65 3.65
CA GLN A 120 -15.98 -3.09 3.76
C GLN A 120 -14.93 -3.42 4.82
N ILE A 121 -15.14 -4.53 5.52
CA ILE A 121 -14.18 -5.04 6.50
C ILE A 121 -13.05 -5.75 5.76
N HIS A 122 -11.80 -5.38 6.09
CA HIS A 122 -10.63 -6.10 5.62
C HIS A 122 -10.54 -7.48 6.26
N THR A 123 -10.53 -8.53 5.45
CA THR A 123 -10.45 -9.92 5.95
C THR A 123 -9.24 -10.69 5.40
N ALA A 124 -8.56 -10.17 4.37
CA ALA A 124 -7.36 -10.80 3.81
C ALA A 124 -6.18 -10.75 4.80
N SER A 125 -5.48 -11.85 4.96
CA SER A 125 -4.31 -11.98 5.82
C SER A 125 -3.23 -12.79 5.11
N LEU A 126 -2.00 -12.31 5.12
CA LEU A 126 -0.85 -13.02 4.56
C LEU A 126 -0.31 -14.01 5.60
N ASP A 127 -0.26 -15.27 5.24
CA ASP A 127 0.22 -16.36 6.08
C ASP A 127 1.46 -17.03 5.46
N ARG A 128 2.30 -17.63 6.29
CA ARG A 128 3.39 -18.51 5.86
C ARG A 128 2.94 -19.96 5.94
N ILE A 129 3.09 -20.70 4.84
CA ILE A 129 2.74 -22.13 4.79
C ILE A 129 3.60 -22.88 5.81
N ASP A 130 4.91 -22.64 5.78
CA ASP A 130 5.89 -23.13 6.73
C ASP A 130 6.38 -21.95 7.59
N SER A 131 6.01 -21.94 8.87
CA SER A 131 6.34 -20.86 9.81
C SER A 131 7.84 -20.79 10.15
N SER A 132 8.63 -21.80 9.83
CA SER A 132 10.09 -21.79 10.01
C SER A 132 10.82 -20.97 8.95
N LYS A 133 10.19 -20.73 7.81
CA LYS A 133 10.71 -19.96 6.67
C LYS A 133 10.19 -18.54 6.68
N GLY A 134 10.75 -17.68 5.82
CA GLY A 134 10.35 -16.30 5.64
C GLY A 134 9.10 -16.10 4.77
N TYR A 135 8.75 -14.85 4.58
CA TYR A 135 7.77 -14.42 3.57
C TYR A 135 8.46 -14.39 2.20
N ILE A 136 8.50 -15.53 1.56
CA ILE A 136 9.14 -15.74 0.26
C ILE A 136 8.14 -16.34 -0.73
N ILE A 137 8.40 -16.17 -2.02
CA ILE A 137 7.59 -16.79 -3.08
C ILE A 137 7.58 -18.33 -2.86
N GLY A 138 6.40 -18.92 -2.96
CA GLY A 138 6.18 -20.36 -2.72
C GLY A 138 5.97 -20.75 -1.24
N ASN A 139 6.23 -19.86 -0.29
CA ASN A 139 5.97 -20.10 1.14
C ASN A 139 4.86 -19.20 1.72
N VAL A 140 4.12 -18.51 0.90
CA VAL A 140 3.05 -17.62 1.36
C VAL A 140 1.71 -17.98 0.73
N GLN A 141 0.66 -17.72 1.49
CA GLN A 141 -0.73 -17.89 1.07
C GLN A 141 -1.60 -16.80 1.68
N LEU A 142 -2.75 -16.52 1.07
CA LEU A 142 -3.75 -15.62 1.62
C LEU A 142 -4.85 -16.42 2.33
N LEU A 143 -5.05 -16.08 3.58
CA LEU A 143 -6.10 -16.66 4.43
C LEU A 143 -7.13 -15.60 4.82
N HIS A 144 -8.31 -16.04 5.23
CA HIS A 144 -9.18 -15.18 6.00
C HIS A 144 -8.52 -14.86 7.35
N LYS A 145 -8.61 -13.63 7.83
CA LYS A 145 -7.93 -13.18 9.06
C LYS A 145 -8.23 -14.07 10.26
N ASP A 146 -9.48 -14.55 10.39
CA ASP A 146 -9.88 -15.39 11.52
C ASP A 146 -9.26 -16.79 11.40
N VAL A 147 -9.19 -17.35 10.18
CA VAL A 147 -8.51 -18.63 9.93
C VAL A 147 -7.02 -18.50 10.25
N ASN A 148 -6.36 -17.42 9.82
CA ASN A 148 -4.96 -17.18 10.12
C ASN A 148 -4.72 -16.98 11.63
N MET A 149 -5.62 -16.29 12.32
CA MET A 149 -5.55 -16.09 13.76
C MET A 149 -5.67 -17.42 14.53
N ILE A 150 -6.52 -18.33 14.09
CA ILE A 150 -6.68 -19.65 14.72
C ILE A 150 -5.50 -20.56 14.37
N LYS A 151 -5.02 -20.55 13.11
CA LYS A 151 -3.87 -21.34 12.66
C LYS A 151 -2.58 -20.98 13.40
N GLN A 152 -2.35 -19.71 13.69
CA GLN A 152 -1.12 -19.22 14.33
C GLN A 152 0.16 -19.75 13.67
N ALA A 153 1.04 -20.40 14.47
CA ALA A 153 2.31 -20.98 14.02
C ALA A 153 2.24 -22.50 13.77
N PHE A 154 1.06 -23.08 13.85
CA PHE A 154 0.90 -24.51 13.55
C PHE A 154 1.23 -24.81 12.09
N SER A 155 1.78 -25.98 11.82
CA SER A 155 1.89 -26.47 10.45
C SER A 155 0.50 -26.62 9.84
N GLN A 156 0.42 -26.49 8.52
CA GLN A 156 -0.87 -26.57 7.83
C GLN A 156 -1.55 -27.93 8.05
N GLU A 157 -0.78 -29.01 7.99
CA GLU A 157 -1.28 -30.37 8.18
C GLU A 157 -1.86 -30.54 9.58
N HIS A 158 -1.15 -30.09 10.61
CA HIS A 158 -1.61 -30.19 11.98
C HIS A 158 -2.88 -29.36 12.22
N PHE A 159 -2.92 -28.13 11.70
CA PHE A 159 -4.08 -27.26 11.80
C PHE A 159 -5.32 -27.88 11.14
N VAL A 160 -5.16 -28.40 9.91
CA VAL A 160 -6.25 -29.04 9.15
C VAL A 160 -6.74 -30.30 9.88
N ALA A 161 -5.83 -31.13 10.43
CA ALA A 161 -6.20 -32.31 11.21
C ALA A 161 -7.05 -31.96 12.45
N ILE A 162 -6.68 -30.90 13.17
CA ILE A 162 -7.47 -30.41 14.32
C ILE A 162 -8.86 -29.94 13.85
N CYS A 163 -8.95 -29.21 12.73
CA CYS A 163 -10.23 -28.74 12.19
C CYS A 163 -11.15 -29.91 11.84
N PHE A 164 -10.63 -30.98 11.23
CA PHE A 164 -11.40 -32.20 10.95
C PHE A 164 -11.86 -32.88 12.22
N ALA A 165 -10.98 -33.06 13.21
CA ALA A 165 -11.36 -33.71 14.49
C ALA A 165 -12.47 -32.92 15.22
N ILE A 166 -12.43 -31.59 15.16
CA ILE A 166 -13.49 -30.75 15.74
C ILE A 166 -14.78 -30.91 14.94
N ALA A 167 -14.75 -30.88 13.62
CA ALA A 167 -15.92 -31.00 12.76
C ALA A 167 -16.60 -32.36 12.93
N ASP A 168 -15.83 -33.44 12.95
CA ASP A 168 -16.33 -34.80 13.15
C ASP A 168 -17.06 -34.93 14.51
N LYS A 169 -16.42 -34.42 15.57
CA LYS A 169 -17.04 -34.46 16.90
C LYS A 169 -18.30 -33.62 17.02
N GLN A 170 -18.35 -32.47 16.37
CA GLN A 170 -19.55 -31.63 16.39
C GLN A 170 -20.69 -32.21 15.53
N SER A 171 -20.39 -32.93 14.45
CA SER A 171 -21.40 -33.59 13.62
C SER A 171 -22.14 -34.70 14.37
N GLU A 172 -21.48 -35.40 15.32
CA GLU A 172 -22.11 -36.41 16.20
C GLU A 172 -23.11 -35.80 17.20
N VAL A 173 -22.97 -34.52 17.55
CA VAL A 173 -23.80 -33.84 18.56
C VAL A 173 -25.08 -33.25 17.94
N VAL A 174 -25.08 -33.02 16.61
CA VAL A 174 -26.22 -32.39 15.91
C VAL A 174 -27.21 -33.42 15.37
N THR A 175 -26.89 -34.72 15.43
CA THR A 175 -27.79 -35.84 15.11
C THR A 175 -28.46 -36.36 16.35
#